data_48b881a610eff53fd325715c23c5938e
#
_entry.id   48b881a610eff53fd325715c23c5938e
#
_cell.length_a   1.000
_cell.length_b   1.000
_cell.length_c   1.000
_cell.angle_alpha   90.00
_cell.angle_beta   90.00
_cell.angle_gamma   90.00
#
_symmetry.space_group_name_H-M   'P 1'
#
loop_
_entity.id
_entity.type
_entity.pdbx_description
1 polymer ?
#
loop_
_entity_poly.entity_id
_entity_poly.type
_entity_poly.pdbx_seq_one_letter_code
_entity_poly.pdbx_strand_id
1 'polypeptide(L)'
;MKRIAFYFSLLLMAMLVLPSCKKGGKSLFTPTSSGNPYEMLVVMDKDMWENRPAGRALFGVLDTDVPGLPQPERSFRISQIGPNHFDRTMRIFRNIIVADIQPIYTQPKLKYTRDAYASPQMIMTIQAPDEASFAEYVEKNGQVILDFFTKSEMNRQIVSLKKKHNDLISTKVGSLFGCDVWIPTDLQNYKVGKDFLWASTNRATADLNFVIYSYPYTDKDTFTKEYFIHKRDSVMKINIPGAQEGMYMTTADSAFVEVADINVRNEYAFEARGLWEMEGDMMGGPFVSHARVDRPNGRVVVVEGFVFAPEKMKRNLMRQLEAALYTLTLPQEHQIEEIVVGAGMTEEKSDTTAR
;
A
#
# COMPACT_ATOMS: atom_id res chain seq x y z
N MET A 1 -50.41 -14.61 47.01
CA MET A 1 -49.22 -15.39 46.49
C MET A 1 -49.28 -15.70 44.99
N LYS A 2 -50.45 -16.04 44.40
CA LYS A 2 -50.48 -16.40 42.93
C LYS A 2 -50.26 -15.20 41.98
N ARG A 3 -50.54 -13.96 42.37
CA ARG A 3 -50.26 -12.77 41.50
C ARG A 3 -48.77 -12.35 41.46
N ILE A 4 -48.03 -12.56 42.53
CA ILE A 4 -46.61 -12.24 42.61
C ILE A 4 -45.76 -13.23 41.74
N ALA A 5 -46.13 -14.52 41.73
CA ALA A 5 -45.51 -15.53 40.90
C ALA A 5 -45.72 -15.27 39.40
N PHE A 6 -46.87 -14.69 39.01
CA PHE A 6 -47.15 -14.37 37.61
C PHE A 6 -46.30 -13.20 37.10
N TYR A 7 -46.09 -12.17 37.91
CA TYR A 7 -45.18 -11.05 37.53
C TYR A 7 -43.69 -11.42 37.50
N PHE A 8 -43.29 -12.36 38.38
CA PHE A 8 -41.90 -12.87 38.36
C PHE A 8 -41.64 -13.74 37.12
N SER A 9 -42.61 -14.52 36.66
CA SER A 9 -42.54 -15.30 35.41
C SER A 9 -42.50 -14.41 34.18
N LEU A 10 -43.25 -13.29 34.16
CA LEU A 10 -43.28 -12.32 33.06
C LEU A 10 -41.96 -11.52 32.98
N LEU A 11 -41.34 -11.21 34.12
CA LEU A 11 -40.05 -10.51 34.19
C LEU A 11 -38.91 -11.42 33.74
N LEU A 12 -38.95 -12.72 34.03
CA LEU A 12 -37.96 -13.70 33.59
C LEU A 12 -38.04 -13.96 32.09
N MET A 13 -39.24 -13.87 31.48
CA MET A 13 -39.42 -14.06 30.03
C MET A 13 -39.02 -12.83 29.20
N ALA A 14 -39.04 -11.63 29.80
CA ALA A 14 -38.62 -10.39 29.16
C ALA A 14 -37.07 -10.26 29.06
N MET A 15 -36.31 -11.03 29.85
CA MET A 15 -34.85 -11.06 29.79
C MET A 15 -34.23 -11.92 28.64
N LEU A 16 -35.08 -12.68 27.91
CA LEU A 16 -34.61 -13.59 26.83
C LEU A 16 -34.66 -12.98 25.44
N VAL A 17 -35.04 -11.72 25.29
CA VAL A 17 -35.09 -11.04 23.98
C VAL A 17 -34.16 -9.84 23.98
N LEU A 18 -32.87 -10.04 24.26
CA LEU A 18 -31.85 -9.09 23.86
C LEU A 18 -31.46 -9.41 22.42
N PRO A 19 -31.66 -8.51 21.44
CA PRO A 19 -31.08 -8.69 20.12
C PRO A 19 -29.56 -8.66 20.27
N SER A 20 -28.97 -9.83 20.16
CA SER A 20 -27.52 -9.95 20.03
C SER A 20 -27.11 -9.26 18.71
N CYS A 21 -26.81 -7.96 18.78
CA CYS A 21 -26.09 -7.28 17.74
C CYS A 21 -24.73 -7.95 17.60
N LYS A 22 -24.62 -8.94 16.70
CA LYS A 22 -23.33 -9.42 16.19
C LYS A 22 -22.68 -8.27 15.38
N LYS A 23 -22.14 -7.27 16.08
CA LYS A 23 -20.99 -6.57 15.53
C LYS A 23 -19.92 -7.65 15.40
N GLY A 24 -19.41 -7.86 14.18
CA GLY A 24 -18.32 -8.80 13.91
C GLY A 24 -17.11 -8.52 14.80
N GLY A 25 -17.15 -8.99 16.03
CA GLY A 25 -16.05 -8.93 16.96
C GLY A 25 -14.97 -9.87 16.44
N LYS A 26 -13.77 -9.36 16.18
CA LYS A 26 -12.58 -10.19 15.98
C LYS A 26 -12.57 -11.22 17.10
N SER A 27 -12.57 -12.49 16.75
CA SER A 27 -12.40 -13.56 17.74
C SER A 27 -11.12 -13.25 18.52
N LEU A 28 -11.18 -13.29 19.85
CA LEU A 28 -10.02 -13.12 20.73
C LEU A 28 -8.88 -14.13 20.42
N PHE A 29 -9.12 -15.11 19.57
CA PHE A 29 -8.24 -16.21 19.20
C PHE A 29 -7.84 -16.21 17.71
N THR A 30 -8.10 -15.14 16.95
CA THR A 30 -7.64 -15.09 15.55
C THR A 30 -6.11 -14.92 15.53
N PRO A 31 -5.34 -15.88 15.00
CA PRO A 31 -3.89 -15.78 14.99
C PRO A 31 -3.42 -14.63 14.10
N THR A 32 -2.21 -14.14 14.37
CA THR A 32 -1.54 -13.21 13.47
C THR A 32 -1.18 -13.92 12.17
N SER A 33 -1.37 -13.25 11.04
CA SER A 33 -0.98 -13.79 9.74
C SER A 33 0.53 -13.98 9.65
N SER A 34 0.95 -15.03 8.95
CA SER A 34 2.37 -15.33 8.65
C SER A 34 2.80 -14.73 7.31
N GLY A 35 4.10 -14.76 7.05
CA GLY A 35 4.71 -14.20 5.84
C GLY A 35 5.15 -12.75 5.99
N ASN A 36 6.07 -12.33 5.11
CA ASN A 36 6.59 -10.96 5.07
C ASN A 36 5.71 -10.05 4.19
N PRO A 37 5.84 -8.72 4.31
CA PRO A 37 5.20 -7.80 3.37
C PRO A 37 5.52 -8.14 1.92
N TYR A 38 4.48 -8.09 1.07
CA TYR A 38 4.58 -8.41 -0.37
C TYR A 38 5.00 -9.85 -0.68
N GLU A 39 4.73 -10.79 0.21
CA GLU A 39 4.74 -12.23 -0.09
C GLU A 39 3.33 -12.70 -0.47
N MET A 40 3.27 -13.61 -1.45
CA MET A 40 2.05 -14.18 -2.01
C MET A 40 2.12 -15.70 -1.98
N LEU A 41 1.08 -16.35 -1.44
CA LEU A 41 0.89 -17.78 -1.53
C LEU A 41 -0.16 -18.09 -2.60
N VAL A 42 0.22 -18.87 -3.62
CA VAL A 42 -0.70 -19.36 -4.65
C VAL A 42 -1.04 -20.82 -4.35
N VAL A 43 -2.32 -21.11 -4.21
CA VAL A 43 -2.87 -22.46 -4.04
C VAL A 43 -3.40 -22.94 -5.38
N MET A 44 -2.62 -23.78 -6.05
CA MET A 44 -2.91 -24.34 -7.37
C MET A 44 -2.17 -25.66 -7.52
N ASP A 45 -2.67 -26.59 -8.33
CA ASP A 45 -1.93 -27.80 -8.67
C ASP A 45 -0.56 -27.45 -9.27
N LYS A 46 0.46 -28.26 -8.94
CA LYS A 46 1.84 -27.97 -9.36
C LYS A 46 2.02 -28.02 -10.88
N ASP A 47 1.46 -29.04 -11.53
CA ASP A 47 1.56 -29.16 -12.99
C ASP A 47 0.81 -28.03 -13.69
N MET A 48 -0.37 -27.67 -13.16
CA MET A 48 -1.13 -26.53 -13.65
C MET A 48 -0.34 -25.22 -13.52
N TRP A 49 0.34 -24.99 -12.39
CA TRP A 49 1.15 -23.80 -12.14
C TRP A 49 2.36 -23.71 -13.08
N GLU A 50 3.10 -24.82 -13.25
CA GLU A 50 4.36 -24.82 -13.97
C GLU A 50 4.18 -24.92 -15.50
N ASN A 51 3.20 -25.71 -15.98
CA ASN A 51 3.14 -26.15 -17.36
C ASN A 51 1.88 -25.76 -18.11
N ARG A 52 0.79 -25.36 -17.44
CA ARG A 52 -0.51 -25.16 -18.09
C ARG A 52 -0.89 -23.67 -18.24
N PRO A 53 -1.76 -23.32 -19.20
CA PRO A 53 -2.12 -21.94 -19.49
C PRO A 53 -2.63 -21.16 -18.27
N ALA A 54 -3.49 -21.77 -17.44
CA ALA A 54 -4.04 -21.10 -16.26
C ALA A 54 -2.96 -20.66 -15.25
N GLY A 55 -2.00 -21.53 -14.95
CA GLY A 55 -0.90 -21.22 -14.04
C GLY A 55 0.06 -20.20 -14.65
N ARG A 56 0.37 -20.35 -15.95
CA ARG A 56 1.27 -19.43 -16.65
C ARG A 56 0.70 -18.04 -16.77
N ALA A 57 -0.60 -17.88 -17.02
CA ALA A 57 -1.29 -16.61 -17.02
C ALA A 57 -1.22 -15.93 -15.64
N LEU A 58 -1.54 -16.66 -14.57
CA LEU A 58 -1.47 -16.11 -13.21
C LEU A 58 -0.03 -15.77 -12.81
N PHE A 59 0.93 -16.61 -13.15
CA PHE A 59 2.34 -16.31 -12.94
C PHE A 59 2.75 -15.02 -13.67
N GLY A 60 2.41 -14.87 -14.95
CA GLY A 60 2.74 -13.69 -15.74
C GLY A 60 2.20 -12.39 -15.12
N VAL A 61 0.98 -12.42 -14.58
CA VAL A 61 0.42 -11.27 -13.85
C VAL A 61 1.21 -10.99 -12.58
N LEU A 62 1.51 -11.99 -11.76
CA LEU A 62 2.21 -11.80 -10.47
C LEU A 62 3.70 -11.51 -10.63
N ASP A 63 4.28 -11.85 -11.80
CA ASP A 63 5.69 -11.59 -12.16
C ASP A 63 5.93 -10.14 -12.61
N THR A 64 4.88 -9.31 -12.64
CA THR A 64 4.99 -7.90 -13.02
C THR A 64 5.88 -7.13 -12.05
N ASP A 65 6.83 -6.40 -12.60
CA ASP A 65 7.77 -5.59 -11.84
C ASP A 65 7.14 -4.33 -11.23
N VAL A 66 7.76 -3.85 -10.16
CA VAL A 66 7.40 -2.56 -9.56
C VAL A 66 7.99 -1.43 -10.41
N PRO A 67 7.15 -0.48 -10.86
CA PRO A 67 7.63 0.64 -11.68
C PRO A 67 8.57 1.57 -10.90
N GLY A 68 9.47 2.24 -11.62
CA GLY A 68 10.38 3.25 -11.07
C GLY A 68 11.55 2.68 -10.26
N LEU A 69 11.83 1.37 -10.31
CA LEU A 69 13.01 0.78 -9.69
C LEU A 69 14.17 0.66 -10.70
N PRO A 70 15.43 0.84 -10.25
CA PRO A 70 16.60 0.75 -11.15
C PRO A 70 16.90 -0.66 -11.66
N GLN A 71 16.33 -1.68 -11.02
CA GLN A 71 16.44 -3.08 -11.40
C GLN A 71 15.05 -3.72 -11.38
N PRO A 72 14.78 -4.70 -12.26
CA PRO A 72 13.53 -5.44 -12.22
C PRO A 72 13.31 -6.13 -10.86
N GLU A 73 12.25 -5.78 -10.17
CA GLU A 73 11.84 -6.40 -8.92
C GLU A 73 10.34 -6.68 -8.97
N ARG A 74 9.98 -7.96 -8.88
CA ARG A 74 8.57 -8.39 -8.88
C ARG A 74 7.76 -7.71 -7.79
N SER A 75 6.50 -7.42 -8.10
CA SER A 75 5.56 -6.86 -7.14
C SER A 75 5.37 -7.73 -5.90
N PHE A 76 5.46 -9.07 -6.05
CA PHE A 76 5.33 -10.03 -4.96
C PHE A 76 6.39 -11.11 -5.02
N ARG A 77 6.82 -11.57 -3.83
CA ARG A 77 7.56 -12.83 -3.71
C ARG A 77 6.55 -13.98 -3.71
N ILE A 78 6.55 -14.77 -4.78
CA ILE A 78 5.55 -15.81 -5.02
C ILE A 78 6.02 -17.14 -4.43
N SER A 79 5.14 -17.79 -3.68
CA SER A 79 5.25 -19.20 -3.27
C SER A 79 4.02 -19.96 -3.77
N GLN A 80 4.20 -21.19 -4.25
CA GLN A 80 3.10 -22.03 -4.73
C GLN A 80 3.01 -23.30 -3.90
N ILE A 81 1.77 -23.74 -3.63
CA ILE A 81 1.48 -25.06 -3.04
C ILE A 81 0.28 -25.71 -3.74
N GLY A 82 0.26 -27.05 -3.71
CA GLY A 82 -0.92 -27.80 -4.15
C GLY A 82 -2.09 -27.69 -3.17
N PRO A 83 -3.35 -27.83 -3.63
CA PRO A 83 -4.54 -27.77 -2.76
C PRO A 83 -4.48 -28.74 -1.57
N ASN A 84 -3.89 -29.91 -1.76
CA ASN A 84 -3.73 -30.92 -0.70
C ASN A 84 -2.76 -30.50 0.42
N HIS A 85 -1.91 -29.50 0.18
CA HIS A 85 -0.97 -28.95 1.16
C HIS A 85 -1.46 -27.64 1.78
N PHE A 86 -2.67 -27.21 1.43
CA PHE A 86 -3.29 -26.01 1.99
C PHE A 86 -3.90 -26.31 3.37
N ASP A 87 -3.02 -26.65 4.30
CA ASP A 87 -3.33 -27.04 5.67
C ASP A 87 -3.46 -25.84 6.62
N ARG A 88 -3.64 -26.10 7.90
CA ARG A 88 -3.80 -25.08 8.95
C ARG A 88 -2.61 -24.09 9.00
N THR A 89 -1.40 -24.54 8.72
CA THR A 89 -0.19 -23.70 8.76
C THR A 89 -0.13 -22.77 7.56
N MET A 90 -0.48 -23.26 6.37
CA MET A 90 -0.49 -22.47 5.14
C MET A 90 -1.68 -21.49 5.07
N ARG A 91 -2.80 -21.85 5.68
CA ARG A 91 -4.01 -21.00 5.71
C ARG A 91 -3.81 -19.67 6.45
N ILE A 92 -2.84 -19.56 7.36
CA ILE A 92 -2.58 -18.29 8.06
C ILE A 92 -1.68 -17.33 7.27
N PHE A 93 -1.28 -17.64 6.02
CA PHE A 93 -0.47 -16.76 5.19
C PHE A 93 -1.22 -15.45 4.90
N ARG A 94 -0.49 -14.33 4.84
CA ARG A 94 -1.12 -12.98 4.81
C ARG A 94 -1.82 -12.62 3.50
N ASN A 95 -1.28 -13.08 2.36
CA ASN A 95 -1.88 -12.91 1.04
C ASN A 95 -1.97 -14.25 0.35
N ILE A 96 -3.16 -14.67 -0.03
CA ILE A 96 -3.42 -15.97 -0.62
C ILE A 96 -4.24 -15.77 -1.90
N ILE A 97 -3.83 -16.44 -2.98
CA ILE A 97 -4.66 -16.65 -4.17
C ILE A 97 -4.99 -18.14 -4.24
N VAL A 98 -6.27 -18.45 -4.38
CA VAL A 98 -6.76 -19.82 -4.59
C VAL A 98 -7.33 -19.91 -6.00
N ALA A 99 -6.77 -20.80 -6.83
CA ALA A 99 -7.35 -21.15 -8.11
C ALA A 99 -8.42 -22.23 -7.90
N ASP A 100 -9.65 -21.92 -8.24
CA ASP A 100 -10.81 -22.80 -8.06
C ASP A 100 -11.47 -23.02 -9.44
N ILE A 101 -10.94 -24.00 -10.18
CA ILE A 101 -11.36 -24.34 -11.55
C ILE A 101 -12.25 -25.55 -11.50
N GLN A 102 -13.56 -25.37 -11.74
CA GLN A 102 -14.54 -26.45 -11.67
C GLN A 102 -15.66 -26.26 -12.70
N PRO A 103 -16.12 -27.32 -13.39
CA PRO A 103 -17.17 -27.22 -14.41
C PRO A 103 -18.54 -26.73 -13.88
N ILE A 104 -18.72 -26.66 -12.57
CA ILE A 104 -19.95 -26.15 -11.95
C ILE A 104 -20.10 -24.63 -12.12
N TYR A 105 -19.02 -23.92 -12.41
CA TYR A 105 -19.07 -22.48 -12.63
C TYR A 105 -19.54 -22.18 -14.05
N THR A 106 -20.35 -21.15 -14.21
CA THR A 106 -20.88 -20.72 -15.53
C THR A 106 -20.02 -19.65 -16.18
N GLN A 107 -19.25 -18.93 -15.39
CA GLN A 107 -18.35 -17.85 -15.82
C GLN A 107 -17.23 -17.61 -14.79
N PRO A 108 -16.10 -17.05 -15.22
CA PRO A 108 -15.03 -16.68 -14.30
C PRO A 108 -15.46 -15.56 -13.36
N LYS A 109 -14.98 -15.61 -12.11
CA LYS A 109 -15.28 -14.59 -11.07
C LYS A 109 -14.14 -14.49 -10.06
N LEU A 110 -13.83 -13.26 -9.61
CA LEU A 110 -13.01 -13.00 -8.43
C LEU A 110 -13.90 -12.94 -7.19
N LYS A 111 -13.49 -13.64 -6.12
CA LYS A 111 -14.05 -13.51 -4.78
C LYS A 111 -12.91 -13.19 -3.82
N TYR A 112 -13.17 -12.40 -2.81
CA TYR A 112 -12.18 -12.13 -1.78
C TYR A 112 -12.77 -12.28 -0.39
N THR A 113 -11.90 -12.64 0.56
CA THR A 113 -12.24 -12.78 1.98
C THR A 113 -11.16 -12.15 2.81
N ARG A 114 -11.56 -11.37 3.82
CA ARG A 114 -10.65 -10.74 4.76
C ARG A 114 -10.66 -11.51 6.08
N ASP A 115 -9.46 -11.71 6.66
CA ASP A 115 -9.27 -12.23 8.01
C ASP A 115 -9.97 -13.59 8.27
N ALA A 116 -9.99 -14.49 7.26
CA ALA A 116 -10.69 -15.77 7.36
C ALA A 116 -10.02 -16.75 8.34
N TYR A 117 -8.70 -16.83 8.34
CA TYR A 117 -7.92 -17.75 9.16
C TYR A 117 -6.91 -17.05 10.07
N ALA A 118 -6.53 -15.84 9.74
CA ALA A 118 -5.55 -15.03 10.47
C ALA A 118 -5.85 -13.54 10.26
N SER A 119 -5.27 -12.66 11.06
CA SER A 119 -5.43 -11.21 10.88
C SER A 119 -4.10 -10.46 11.05
N PRO A 120 -3.78 -9.52 10.12
CA PRO A 120 -4.52 -9.12 8.93
C PRO A 120 -4.27 -10.07 7.75
N GLN A 121 -5.31 -10.52 7.07
CA GLN A 121 -5.21 -11.46 5.95
C GLN A 121 -6.11 -11.06 4.79
N MET A 122 -5.66 -11.31 3.55
CA MET A 122 -6.47 -11.21 2.35
C MET A 122 -6.35 -12.50 1.54
N ILE A 123 -7.50 -13.08 1.19
CA ILE A 123 -7.60 -14.27 0.33
C ILE A 123 -8.42 -13.88 -0.89
N MET A 124 -7.88 -14.14 -2.06
CA MET A 124 -8.62 -14.04 -3.32
C MET A 124 -8.82 -15.43 -3.90
N THR A 125 -10.07 -15.78 -4.21
CA THR A 125 -10.40 -17.00 -4.95
C THR A 125 -10.78 -16.63 -6.36
N ILE A 126 -10.08 -17.18 -7.34
CA ILE A 126 -10.38 -17.01 -8.76
C ILE A 126 -11.12 -18.27 -9.22
N GLN A 127 -12.42 -18.12 -9.46
CA GLN A 127 -13.29 -19.20 -9.92
C GLN A 127 -13.39 -19.19 -11.44
N ALA A 128 -13.37 -20.35 -12.09
CA ALA A 128 -13.59 -20.47 -13.52
C ALA A 128 -14.14 -21.87 -13.88
N PRO A 129 -14.90 -22.00 -15.00
CA PRO A 129 -15.42 -23.31 -15.44
C PRO A 129 -14.32 -24.24 -15.96
N ASP A 130 -13.25 -23.70 -16.55
CA ASP A 130 -12.13 -24.41 -17.17
C ASP A 130 -10.86 -23.56 -17.15
N GLU A 131 -9.73 -24.17 -17.56
CA GLU A 131 -8.41 -23.52 -17.54
C GLU A 131 -8.29 -22.39 -18.58
N ALA A 132 -8.91 -22.51 -19.74
CA ALA A 132 -8.84 -21.49 -20.79
C ALA A 132 -9.56 -20.21 -20.35
N SER A 133 -10.78 -20.35 -19.83
CA SER A 133 -11.54 -19.24 -19.25
C SER A 133 -10.83 -18.61 -18.06
N PHE A 134 -10.15 -19.42 -17.23
CA PHE A 134 -9.33 -18.90 -16.11
C PHE A 134 -8.18 -18.05 -16.62
N ALA A 135 -7.41 -18.53 -17.61
CA ALA A 135 -6.26 -17.82 -18.16
C ALA A 135 -6.67 -16.47 -18.79
N GLU A 136 -7.67 -16.49 -19.67
CA GLU A 136 -8.19 -15.26 -20.30
C GLU A 136 -8.68 -14.25 -19.25
N TYR A 137 -9.41 -14.72 -18.25
CA TYR A 137 -9.93 -13.86 -17.20
C TYR A 137 -8.82 -13.23 -16.34
N VAL A 138 -7.79 -14.00 -15.99
CA VAL A 138 -6.64 -13.52 -15.21
C VAL A 138 -5.85 -12.50 -16.00
N GLU A 139 -5.57 -12.75 -17.27
CA GLU A 139 -4.87 -11.80 -18.14
C GLU A 139 -5.64 -10.48 -18.28
N LYS A 140 -6.95 -10.55 -18.52
CA LYS A 140 -7.82 -9.37 -18.62
C LYS A 140 -7.91 -8.56 -17.33
N ASN A 141 -7.84 -9.22 -16.17
CA ASN A 141 -7.98 -8.60 -14.85
C ASN A 141 -6.66 -8.51 -14.08
N GLY A 142 -5.52 -8.66 -14.75
CA GLY A 142 -4.21 -8.73 -14.12
C GLY A 142 -3.91 -7.52 -13.24
N GLN A 143 -4.15 -6.31 -13.76
CA GLN A 143 -3.95 -5.07 -12.99
C GLN A 143 -4.84 -5.00 -11.74
N VAL A 144 -6.09 -5.46 -11.83
CA VAL A 144 -7.03 -5.49 -10.69
C VAL A 144 -6.51 -6.43 -9.59
N ILE A 145 -5.95 -7.58 -9.97
CA ILE A 145 -5.37 -8.56 -9.04
C ILE A 145 -4.15 -7.96 -8.33
N LEU A 146 -3.23 -7.35 -9.09
CA LEU A 146 -2.03 -6.70 -8.54
C LEU A 146 -2.38 -5.56 -7.59
N ASP A 147 -3.27 -4.67 -8.02
CA ASP A 147 -3.71 -3.52 -7.24
C ASP A 147 -4.38 -3.94 -5.94
N PHE A 148 -5.22 -4.97 -5.97
CA PHE A 148 -5.92 -5.46 -4.79
C PHE A 148 -4.94 -5.83 -3.66
N PHE A 149 -3.91 -6.61 -3.97
CA PHE A 149 -2.94 -7.02 -2.97
C PHE A 149 -1.93 -5.93 -2.63
N THR A 150 -1.51 -5.12 -3.59
CA THR A 150 -0.63 -3.97 -3.35
C THR A 150 -1.28 -2.97 -2.41
N LYS A 151 -2.54 -2.61 -2.67
CA LYS A 151 -3.32 -1.71 -1.80
C LYS A 151 -3.57 -2.32 -0.42
N SER A 152 -3.79 -3.64 -0.35
CA SER A 152 -3.94 -4.34 0.94
C SER A 152 -2.67 -4.26 1.79
N GLU A 153 -1.50 -4.47 1.18
CA GLU A 153 -0.21 -4.31 1.87
C GLU A 153 0.05 -2.86 2.26
N MET A 154 -0.23 -1.91 1.38
CA MET A 154 -0.10 -0.48 1.65
C MET A 154 -0.97 -0.07 2.86
N ASN A 155 -2.24 -0.47 2.88
CA ASN A 155 -3.14 -0.19 4.00
C ASN A 155 -2.66 -0.81 5.32
N ARG A 156 -2.05 -2.02 5.31
CA ARG A 156 -1.45 -2.60 6.51
C ARG A 156 -0.28 -1.76 7.04
N GLN A 157 0.55 -1.23 6.15
CA GLN A 157 1.65 -0.34 6.52
C GLN A 157 1.13 0.99 7.07
N ILE A 158 0.11 1.59 6.45
CA ILE A 158 -0.55 2.81 6.94
C ILE A 158 -1.14 2.58 8.34
N VAL A 159 -1.83 1.45 8.57
CA VAL A 159 -2.35 1.09 9.91
C VAL A 159 -1.22 0.93 10.93
N SER A 160 -0.07 0.41 10.52
CA SER A 160 1.12 0.32 11.39
C SER A 160 1.68 1.71 11.71
N LEU A 161 1.79 2.59 10.72
CA LEU A 161 2.22 3.98 10.90
C LEU A 161 1.26 4.76 11.81
N LYS A 162 -0.06 4.57 11.66
CA LYS A 162 -1.06 5.16 12.56
C LYS A 162 -0.82 4.80 14.02
N LYS A 163 -0.38 3.56 14.28
CA LYS A 163 -0.11 3.08 15.65
C LYS A 163 1.23 3.54 16.18
N LYS A 164 2.23 3.65 15.32
CA LYS A 164 3.59 3.99 15.71
C LYS A 164 4.33 4.66 14.55
N HIS A 165 4.65 5.94 14.71
CA HIS A 165 5.44 6.75 13.78
C HIS A 165 6.42 7.63 14.57
N ASN A 166 7.23 8.41 13.90
CA ASN A 166 8.17 9.34 14.53
C ASN A 166 7.46 10.65 14.89
N ASP A 167 6.94 10.74 16.12
CA ASP A 167 6.17 11.91 16.61
C ASP A 167 6.98 13.21 16.54
N LEU A 168 8.30 13.15 16.80
CA LEU A 168 9.16 14.33 16.79
C LEU A 168 9.19 14.98 15.40
N ILE A 169 9.47 14.18 14.36
CA ILE A 169 9.57 14.69 12.99
C ILE A 169 8.18 15.03 12.45
N SER A 170 7.15 14.22 12.73
CA SER A 170 5.77 14.52 12.35
C SER A 170 5.28 15.84 12.95
N THR A 171 5.54 16.09 14.23
CA THR A 171 5.25 17.38 14.89
C THR A 171 6.03 18.54 14.24
N LYS A 172 7.29 18.28 13.84
CA LYS A 172 8.08 19.29 13.13
C LYS A 172 7.50 19.65 11.78
N VAL A 173 7.01 18.67 11.01
CA VAL A 173 6.27 18.90 9.77
C VAL A 173 5.02 19.74 10.04
N GLY A 174 4.23 19.37 11.05
CA GLY A 174 3.03 20.13 11.46
C GLY A 174 3.35 21.59 11.73
N SER A 175 4.43 21.87 12.46
CA SER A 175 4.84 23.24 12.80
C SER A 175 5.34 24.06 11.61
N LEU A 176 5.95 23.43 10.61
CA LEU A 176 6.52 24.11 9.43
C LEU A 176 5.51 24.27 8.29
N PHE A 177 4.67 23.25 8.08
CA PHE A 177 3.79 23.18 6.92
C PHE A 177 2.30 23.21 7.28
N GLY A 178 1.92 23.13 8.56
CA GLY A 178 0.51 22.98 8.95
C GLY A 178 -0.16 21.72 8.41
N CYS A 179 0.62 20.71 8.06
CA CYS A 179 0.20 19.43 7.52
C CYS A 179 0.54 18.30 8.51
N ASP A 180 -0.22 17.22 8.50
CA ASP A 180 0.14 16.02 9.24
C ASP A 180 0.65 14.94 8.28
N VAL A 181 1.66 14.18 8.73
CA VAL A 181 2.18 13.02 8.02
C VAL A 181 2.81 12.05 9.03
N TRP A 182 2.60 10.75 8.83
CA TRP A 182 3.17 9.72 9.71
C TRP A 182 4.52 9.24 9.17
N ILE A 183 5.59 9.75 9.74
CA ILE A 183 6.98 9.41 9.35
C ILE A 183 7.38 8.08 10.00
N PRO A 184 7.96 7.12 9.26
CA PRO A 184 8.48 5.88 9.85
C PRO A 184 9.47 6.12 10.99
N THR A 185 9.38 5.32 12.07
CA THR A 185 10.17 5.51 13.29
C THR A 185 11.68 5.35 13.14
N ASP A 186 12.13 4.69 12.08
CA ASP A 186 13.54 4.49 11.78
C ASP A 186 14.21 5.68 11.07
N LEU A 187 13.44 6.62 10.53
CA LEU A 187 13.95 7.91 10.09
C LEU A 187 14.13 8.83 11.31
N GLN A 188 15.35 8.87 11.85
CA GLN A 188 15.64 9.57 13.11
C GLN A 188 16.42 10.86 12.93
N ASN A 189 17.07 11.04 11.79
CA ASN A 189 17.81 12.26 11.46
C ASN A 189 16.94 13.18 10.64
N TYR A 190 17.05 14.51 10.84
CA TYR A 190 16.37 15.45 9.97
C TYR A 190 17.14 16.75 9.78
N LYS A 191 16.91 17.42 8.66
CA LYS A 191 17.42 18.75 8.30
C LYS A 191 16.25 19.61 7.85
N VAL A 192 16.24 20.86 8.28
CA VAL A 192 15.23 21.85 7.88
C VAL A 192 15.87 22.89 6.96
N GLY A 193 15.21 23.20 5.86
CA GLY A 193 15.51 24.29 4.94
C GLY A 193 14.34 25.27 4.85
N LYS A 194 14.45 26.24 3.94
CA LYS A 194 13.33 27.12 3.63
C LYS A 194 12.26 26.35 2.87
N ASP A 195 11.04 26.29 3.41
CA ASP A 195 9.91 25.52 2.86
C ASP A 195 10.29 24.05 2.55
N PHE A 196 11.20 23.47 3.35
CA PHE A 196 11.78 22.15 3.12
C PHE A 196 12.13 21.45 4.45
N LEU A 197 11.86 20.14 4.52
CA LEU A 197 12.36 19.23 5.56
C LEU A 197 12.77 17.92 4.93
N TRP A 198 13.94 17.42 5.32
CA TRP A 198 14.48 16.11 4.93
C TRP A 198 14.70 15.27 6.18
N ALA A 199 14.14 14.07 6.21
CA ALA A 199 14.37 13.06 7.24
C ALA A 199 15.03 11.82 6.65
N SER A 200 15.93 11.16 7.39
CA SER A 200 16.66 9.99 6.92
C SER A 200 16.96 8.99 8.02
N THR A 201 17.26 7.74 7.61
CA THR A 201 17.83 6.72 8.50
C THR A 201 19.33 6.92 8.70
N ASN A 202 20.00 7.61 7.77
CA ASN A 202 21.45 7.82 7.75
C ASN A 202 22.25 6.52 7.85
N ARG A 203 21.88 5.51 7.06
CA ARG A 203 22.52 4.19 7.04
C ARG A 203 23.34 4.00 5.78
N ALA A 204 24.59 3.58 5.91
CA ALA A 204 25.49 3.39 4.76
C ALA A 204 25.02 2.36 3.72
N THR A 205 24.26 1.34 4.13
CA THR A 205 23.90 0.19 3.25
C THR A 205 22.46 0.15 2.80
N ALA A 206 21.56 0.89 3.45
CA ALA A 206 20.15 1.01 3.07
C ALA A 206 19.60 2.26 3.74
N ASP A 207 19.78 3.40 3.09
CA ASP A 207 19.32 4.69 3.58
C ASP A 207 17.96 5.02 3.00
N LEU A 208 16.97 5.13 3.89
CA LEU A 208 15.62 5.56 3.59
C LEU A 208 15.53 7.04 3.87
N ASN A 209 14.93 7.75 2.94
CA ASN A 209 14.83 9.19 2.99
C ASN A 209 13.39 9.63 2.70
N PHE A 210 12.93 10.61 3.45
CA PHE A 210 11.65 11.28 3.26
C PHE A 210 11.89 12.78 3.20
N VAL A 211 11.33 13.44 2.22
CA VAL A 211 11.32 14.90 2.14
C VAL A 211 9.91 15.42 2.03
N ILE A 212 9.69 16.61 2.59
CA ILE A 212 8.51 17.44 2.34
C ILE A 212 8.96 18.83 1.98
N TYR A 213 8.36 19.41 0.94
CA TYR A 213 8.60 20.79 0.55
C TYR A 213 7.34 21.43 -0.04
N SER A 214 7.35 22.74 -0.11
CA SER A 214 6.23 23.46 -0.70
C SER A 214 6.69 24.63 -1.55
N TYR A 215 5.83 25.00 -2.51
CA TYR A 215 6.02 26.16 -3.37
C TYR A 215 4.66 26.74 -3.79
N PRO A 216 4.57 28.04 -4.18
CA PRO A 216 3.31 28.64 -4.60
C PRO A 216 2.63 27.86 -5.71
N TYR A 217 1.33 27.65 -5.59
CA TYR A 217 0.49 27.10 -6.65
C TYR A 217 0.07 28.22 -7.59
N THR A 218 0.31 28.06 -8.88
CA THR A 218 -0.08 29.04 -9.91
C THR A 218 -1.28 28.57 -10.71
N ASP A 219 -1.17 27.39 -11.31
CA ASP A 219 -2.19 26.81 -12.18
C ASP A 219 -1.98 25.29 -12.34
N LYS A 220 -2.82 24.66 -13.14
CA LYS A 220 -2.78 23.19 -13.38
C LYS A 220 -1.53 22.70 -14.10
N ASP A 221 -0.82 23.56 -14.83
CA ASP A 221 0.40 23.18 -15.56
C ASP A 221 1.54 22.82 -14.61
N THR A 222 1.39 23.17 -13.32
CA THR A 222 2.21 22.68 -12.21
C THR A 222 2.25 21.14 -12.11
N PHE A 223 1.23 20.45 -12.59
CA PHE A 223 1.11 18.99 -12.58
C PHE A 223 1.45 18.35 -13.92
N THR A 224 2.46 18.91 -14.61
CA THR A 224 3.11 18.30 -15.76
C THR A 224 4.43 17.65 -15.36
N LYS A 225 4.85 16.62 -16.10
CA LYS A 225 6.13 15.92 -15.85
C LYS A 225 7.32 16.89 -15.87
N GLU A 226 7.35 17.74 -16.88
CA GLU A 226 8.45 18.69 -17.10
C GLU A 226 8.54 19.73 -15.99
N TYR A 227 7.39 20.29 -15.57
CA TYR A 227 7.36 21.26 -14.46
C TYR A 227 7.78 20.60 -13.16
N PHE A 228 7.26 19.39 -12.88
CA PHE A 228 7.60 18.64 -11.67
C PHE A 228 9.11 18.39 -11.58
N ILE A 229 9.73 17.84 -12.63
CA ILE A 229 11.17 17.54 -12.65
C ILE A 229 11.98 18.81 -12.42
N HIS A 230 11.71 19.87 -13.17
CA HIS A 230 12.41 21.15 -13.02
C HIS A 230 12.30 21.73 -11.60
N LYS A 231 11.10 21.66 -11.02
CA LYS A 231 10.86 22.16 -9.66
C LYS A 231 11.56 21.28 -8.62
N ARG A 232 11.43 19.96 -8.74
CA ARG A 232 12.10 18.99 -7.87
C ARG A 232 13.62 19.21 -7.86
N ASP A 233 14.24 19.25 -9.03
CA ASP A 233 15.69 19.40 -9.15
C ASP A 233 16.17 20.74 -8.57
N SER A 234 15.44 21.83 -8.80
CA SER A 234 15.72 23.13 -8.20
C SER A 234 15.70 23.08 -6.66
N VAL A 235 14.72 22.38 -6.07
CA VAL A 235 14.61 22.23 -4.60
C VAL A 235 15.69 21.32 -4.06
N MET A 236 15.93 20.16 -4.68
CA MET A 236 16.92 19.19 -4.23
C MET A 236 18.34 19.73 -4.31
N LYS A 237 18.67 20.46 -5.38
CA LYS A 237 19.99 21.12 -5.56
C LYS A 237 20.36 22.02 -4.39
N ILE A 238 19.39 22.77 -3.85
CA ILE A 238 19.62 23.68 -2.75
C ILE A 238 19.71 22.95 -1.41
N ASN A 239 18.91 21.89 -1.22
CA ASN A 239 18.67 21.32 0.10
C ASN A 239 19.42 20.02 0.36
N ILE A 240 19.78 19.26 -0.69
CA ILE A 240 20.49 17.97 -0.59
C ILE A 240 21.83 18.07 -1.33
N PRO A 241 22.84 18.73 -0.74
CA PRO A 241 24.19 18.76 -1.30
C PRO A 241 24.88 17.41 -1.16
N GLY A 242 25.80 17.10 -2.05
CA GLY A 242 26.71 15.98 -1.92
C GLY A 242 27.85 16.24 -0.93
N ALA A 243 28.82 15.33 -0.91
CA ALA A 243 29.94 15.36 0.02
C ALA A 243 30.97 16.47 -0.29
N GLN A 244 31.04 16.94 -1.53
CA GLN A 244 31.98 17.99 -1.99
C GLN A 244 31.20 19.18 -2.55
N GLU A 245 31.87 20.32 -2.59
CA GLU A 245 31.31 21.54 -3.20
C GLU A 245 30.94 21.32 -4.67
N GLY A 246 29.75 21.77 -5.06
CA GLY A 246 29.22 21.59 -6.41
C GLY A 246 28.43 20.28 -6.62
N MET A 247 28.49 19.33 -5.70
CA MET A 247 27.66 18.12 -5.75
C MET A 247 26.27 18.37 -5.18
N TYR A 248 25.23 17.83 -5.83
CA TYR A 248 23.82 17.96 -5.39
C TYR A 248 22.94 16.87 -6.00
N MET A 249 21.83 16.60 -5.33
CA MET A 249 20.83 15.64 -5.84
C MET A 249 20.06 16.24 -7.03
N THR A 250 19.83 15.41 -8.05
CA THR A 250 19.01 15.72 -9.23
C THR A 250 18.23 14.49 -9.69
N THR A 251 17.40 14.64 -10.72
CA THR A 251 16.75 13.53 -11.42
C THR A 251 17.75 12.93 -12.41
N ALA A 252 17.99 11.63 -12.36
CA ALA A 252 19.03 10.95 -13.16
C ALA A 252 18.72 11.01 -14.67
N ASP A 253 17.51 10.63 -15.06
CA ASP A 253 17.04 10.73 -16.46
C ASP A 253 15.54 10.99 -16.48
N SER A 254 15.16 12.09 -17.10
CA SER A 254 13.75 12.48 -17.24
C SER A 254 12.92 11.48 -18.07
N ALA A 255 13.57 10.71 -18.96
CA ALA A 255 12.89 9.69 -19.76
C ALA A 255 12.29 8.57 -18.89
N PHE A 256 12.98 8.19 -17.81
CA PHE A 256 12.54 7.17 -16.86
C PHE A 256 11.56 7.67 -15.78
N VAL A 257 11.21 8.95 -15.77
CA VAL A 257 10.19 9.44 -14.84
C VAL A 257 8.81 9.09 -15.38
N GLU A 258 8.07 8.29 -14.62
CA GLU A 258 6.66 7.98 -14.85
C GLU A 258 5.80 8.89 -14.00
N VAL A 259 4.68 9.35 -14.55
CA VAL A 259 3.72 10.20 -13.84
C VAL A 259 2.33 9.62 -13.93
N ALA A 260 1.54 9.81 -12.88
CA ALA A 260 0.16 9.35 -12.83
C ALA A 260 -0.70 10.29 -11.98
N ASP A 261 -1.96 10.41 -12.37
CA ASP A 261 -3.00 11.00 -11.54
C ASP A 261 -3.51 9.94 -10.57
N ILE A 262 -3.38 10.21 -9.27
CA ILE A 262 -3.82 9.29 -8.23
C ILE A 262 -4.82 9.98 -7.31
N ASN A 263 -5.51 9.17 -6.52
CA ASN A 263 -6.41 9.65 -5.47
C ASN A 263 -5.80 9.40 -4.09
N VAL A 264 -5.63 10.45 -3.31
CA VAL A 264 -5.19 10.38 -1.91
C VAL A 264 -6.25 11.06 -1.05
N ARG A 265 -6.88 10.33 -0.13
CA ARG A 265 -7.94 10.85 0.76
C ARG A 265 -9.12 11.48 0.00
N ASN A 266 -9.53 10.86 -1.10
CA ASN A 266 -10.59 11.35 -2.00
C ASN A 266 -10.29 12.69 -2.70
N GLU A 267 -9.04 13.11 -2.72
CA GLU A 267 -8.56 14.31 -3.40
C GLU A 267 -7.52 13.96 -4.45
N TYR A 268 -7.43 14.80 -5.47
CA TYR A 268 -6.43 14.68 -6.52
C TYR A 268 -5.01 14.77 -5.96
N ALA A 269 -4.13 13.91 -6.43
CA ALA A 269 -2.70 13.99 -6.23
C ALA A 269 -1.97 13.60 -7.52
N PHE A 270 -0.89 14.32 -7.82
CA PHE A 270 0.03 13.98 -8.90
C PHE A 270 1.14 13.11 -8.33
N GLU A 271 1.29 11.92 -8.86
CA GLU A 271 2.39 11.00 -8.52
C GLU A 271 3.48 11.08 -9.57
N ALA A 272 4.74 11.08 -9.14
CA ALA A 272 5.90 10.90 -9.99
C ALA A 272 6.82 9.82 -9.41
N ARG A 273 7.32 8.93 -10.27
CA ARG A 273 8.28 7.87 -9.94
C ARG A 273 9.46 7.94 -10.88
N GLY A 274 10.66 7.76 -10.37
CA GLY A 274 11.85 7.81 -11.20
C GLY A 274 13.12 7.49 -10.42
N LEU A 275 14.25 7.83 -11.05
CA LEU A 275 15.56 7.66 -10.45
C LEU A 275 16.19 9.02 -10.14
N TRP A 276 16.78 9.10 -8.98
CA TRP A 276 17.64 10.22 -8.58
C TRP A 276 19.12 9.83 -8.67
N GLU A 277 19.96 10.81 -8.87
CA GLU A 277 21.41 10.68 -8.78
C GLU A 277 22.00 11.88 -8.04
N MET A 278 23.25 11.72 -7.63
CA MET A 278 24.05 12.81 -7.07
C MET A 278 24.97 13.32 -8.16
N GLU A 279 24.76 14.55 -8.65
CA GLU A 279 25.65 15.19 -9.59
C GLU A 279 27.08 15.19 -9.05
N GLY A 280 28.01 14.63 -9.83
CA GLY A 280 29.43 14.52 -9.45
C GLY A 280 29.78 13.33 -8.54
N ASP A 281 28.84 12.41 -8.25
CA ASP A 281 29.07 11.19 -7.48
C ASP A 281 28.33 10.01 -8.13
N MET A 282 28.66 8.79 -7.72
CA MET A 282 28.02 7.56 -8.20
C MET A 282 26.81 7.15 -7.37
N MET A 283 26.33 8.00 -6.47
CA MET A 283 25.14 7.73 -5.64
C MET A 283 23.89 7.95 -6.47
N GLY A 284 22.94 7.03 -6.33
CA GLY A 284 21.62 7.13 -6.97
C GLY A 284 20.67 6.07 -6.46
N GLY A 285 19.41 6.17 -6.88
CA GLY A 285 18.39 5.22 -6.50
C GLY A 285 16.98 5.64 -6.93
N PRO A 286 15.94 4.89 -6.54
CA PRO A 286 14.56 5.22 -6.87
C PRO A 286 14.00 6.31 -5.96
N PHE A 287 13.02 7.06 -6.50
CA PHE A 287 12.15 7.96 -5.74
C PHE A 287 10.68 7.75 -6.11
N VAL A 288 9.81 8.14 -5.21
CA VAL A 288 8.36 8.31 -5.43
C VAL A 288 7.91 9.59 -4.74
N SER A 289 7.12 10.40 -5.44
CA SER A 289 6.65 11.70 -4.96
C SER A 289 5.15 11.83 -5.14
N HIS A 290 4.47 12.45 -4.18
CA HIS A 290 3.08 12.91 -4.30
C HIS A 290 3.02 14.43 -4.17
N ALA A 291 2.49 15.11 -5.18
CA ALA A 291 2.27 16.56 -5.17
C ALA A 291 0.77 16.86 -5.05
N ARG A 292 0.38 17.72 -4.10
CA ARG A 292 -1.01 18.03 -3.78
C ARG A 292 -1.20 19.53 -3.49
N VAL A 293 -2.38 20.07 -3.83
CA VAL A 293 -2.70 21.48 -3.56
C VAL A 293 -3.19 21.69 -2.13
N ASP A 294 -2.46 22.47 -1.36
CA ASP A 294 -2.90 23.06 -0.10
C ASP A 294 -3.68 24.34 -0.43
N ARG A 295 -5.01 24.19 -0.60
CA ARG A 295 -5.88 25.26 -1.06
C ARG A 295 -5.92 26.47 -0.11
N PRO A 296 -6.05 26.28 1.23
CA PRO A 296 -6.06 27.40 2.17
C PRO A 296 -4.83 28.29 2.10
N ASN A 297 -3.67 27.70 1.77
CA ASN A 297 -2.40 28.44 1.74
C ASN A 297 -1.92 28.76 0.31
N GLY A 298 -2.67 28.41 -0.74
CA GLY A 298 -2.35 28.72 -2.14
C GLY A 298 -1.02 28.15 -2.61
N ARG A 299 -0.69 26.92 -2.20
CA ARG A 299 0.59 26.28 -2.50
C ARG A 299 0.44 24.81 -2.89
N VAL A 300 1.46 24.29 -3.54
CA VAL A 300 1.65 22.84 -3.69
C VAL A 300 2.50 22.35 -2.54
N VAL A 301 2.08 21.26 -1.92
CA VAL A 301 2.88 20.49 -0.96
C VAL A 301 3.28 19.19 -1.64
N VAL A 302 4.59 18.91 -1.64
CA VAL A 302 5.16 17.67 -2.17
C VAL A 302 5.75 16.87 -1.04
N VAL A 303 5.39 15.59 -0.97
CA VAL A 303 6.07 14.59 -0.13
C VAL A 303 6.75 13.58 -1.05
N GLU A 304 7.98 13.24 -0.75
CA GLU A 304 8.78 12.31 -1.55
C GLU A 304 9.51 11.32 -0.66
N GLY A 305 9.51 10.06 -1.07
CA GLY A 305 10.38 9.03 -0.52
C GLY A 305 11.46 8.65 -1.53
N PHE A 306 12.72 8.56 -1.10
CA PHE A 306 13.79 8.05 -1.93
C PHE A 306 14.75 7.15 -1.15
N VAL A 307 15.42 6.24 -1.86
CA VAL A 307 16.26 5.21 -1.23
C VAL A 307 17.64 5.18 -1.87
N PHE A 308 18.67 5.11 -1.01
CA PHE A 308 20.01 4.70 -1.40
C PHE A 308 20.29 3.33 -0.78
N ALA A 309 20.37 2.29 -1.61
CA ALA A 309 20.59 0.92 -1.16
C ALA A 309 21.36 0.12 -2.23
N PRO A 310 22.67 0.38 -2.37
CA PRO A 310 23.49 -0.33 -3.31
C PRO A 310 23.42 -1.84 -3.02
N GLU A 311 23.38 -2.67 -4.08
CA GLU A 311 23.39 -4.14 -4.03
C GLU A 311 22.21 -4.77 -3.25
N LYS A 312 21.15 -4.00 -2.92
CA LYS A 312 19.96 -4.51 -2.21
C LYS A 312 18.69 -4.34 -3.03
N MET A 313 17.75 -5.24 -2.79
CA MET A 313 16.38 -5.10 -3.28
C MET A 313 15.71 -3.87 -2.65
N LYS A 314 15.08 -3.04 -3.48
CA LYS A 314 14.56 -1.72 -3.10
C LYS A 314 13.04 -1.69 -2.96
N ARG A 315 12.33 -2.67 -3.54
CA ARG A 315 10.85 -2.73 -3.53
C ARG A 315 10.25 -2.47 -2.14
N ASN A 316 10.64 -3.27 -1.14
CA ASN A 316 10.03 -3.16 0.19
C ASN A 316 10.41 -1.85 0.90
N LEU A 317 11.62 -1.32 0.65
CA LEU A 317 12.06 -0.04 1.17
C LEU A 317 11.25 1.11 0.58
N MET A 318 11.07 1.12 -0.75
CA MET A 318 10.24 2.11 -1.44
C MET A 318 8.78 2.02 -1.01
N ARG A 319 8.20 0.82 -0.91
CA ARG A 319 6.82 0.61 -0.46
C ARG A 319 6.58 1.09 0.98
N GLN A 320 7.58 0.99 1.85
CA GLN A 320 7.51 1.54 3.21
C GLN A 320 7.42 3.07 3.19
N LEU A 321 8.23 3.73 2.38
CA LEU A 321 8.17 5.19 2.24
C LEU A 321 6.89 5.63 1.55
N GLU A 322 6.50 4.96 0.48
CA GLU A 322 5.25 5.23 -0.24
C GLU A 322 4.02 5.19 0.68
N ALA A 323 3.97 4.23 1.61
CA ALA A 323 2.90 4.19 2.62
C ALA A 323 2.84 5.47 3.47
N ALA A 324 4.00 6.06 3.80
CA ALA A 324 4.04 7.33 4.53
C ALA A 324 3.50 8.49 3.69
N LEU A 325 3.77 8.51 2.36
CA LEU A 325 3.25 9.57 1.48
C LEU A 325 1.72 9.62 1.45
N TYR A 326 1.06 8.45 1.46
CA TYR A 326 -0.39 8.37 1.53
C TYR A 326 -0.99 8.88 2.84
N THR A 327 -0.17 9.07 3.89
CA THR A 327 -0.65 9.59 5.17
C THR A 327 -0.69 11.11 5.25
N LEU A 328 -0.14 11.82 4.25
CA LEU A 328 -0.17 13.27 4.20
C LEU A 328 -1.61 13.79 4.32
N THR A 329 -1.86 14.58 5.36
CA THR A 329 -3.11 15.27 5.62
C THR A 329 -2.89 16.76 5.46
N LEU A 330 -3.56 17.38 4.51
CA LEU A 330 -3.50 18.82 4.27
C LEU A 330 -4.47 19.57 5.21
N PRO A 331 -4.28 20.87 5.43
CA PRO A 331 -5.13 21.65 6.35
C PRO A 331 -6.64 21.53 6.09
N GLN A 332 -7.05 21.46 4.82
CA GLN A 332 -8.45 21.29 4.44
C GLN A 332 -9.04 19.90 4.75
N GLU A 333 -8.23 18.93 5.14
CA GLU A 333 -8.61 17.53 5.31
C GLU A 333 -8.67 17.07 6.77
N HIS A 334 -8.39 17.93 7.74
CA HIS A 334 -8.34 17.57 9.17
C HIS A 334 -9.65 16.98 9.73
N GLN A 335 -10.75 17.03 8.97
CA GLN A 335 -12.05 16.48 9.37
C GLN A 335 -12.31 15.05 8.86
N ILE A 336 -11.39 14.45 8.07
CA ILE A 336 -11.57 13.12 7.47
C ILE A 336 -10.88 12.07 8.33
N GLU A 337 -11.66 11.22 9.03
CA GLU A 337 -11.15 10.27 10.03
C GLU A 337 -10.43 9.04 9.47
N GLU A 338 -10.61 8.63 8.21
CA GLU A 338 -10.12 7.35 7.70
C GLU A 338 -9.28 7.47 6.42
N ILE A 339 -8.03 6.98 6.49
CA ILE A 339 -7.14 6.85 5.32
C ILE A 339 -7.27 5.41 4.81
N VAL A 340 -7.87 5.26 3.63
CA VAL A 340 -7.92 3.98 2.92
C VAL A 340 -7.45 4.23 1.49
N VAL A 341 -6.42 3.49 1.07
CA VAL A 341 -6.04 3.45 -0.36
C VAL A 341 -7.14 2.69 -1.08
N GLY A 342 -7.90 3.38 -1.92
CA GLY A 342 -9.14 2.90 -2.52
C GLY A 342 -8.99 1.51 -3.16
N ALA A 343 -9.70 0.53 -2.62
CA ALA A 343 -9.94 -0.73 -3.29
C ALA A 343 -11.18 -0.54 -4.17
N GLY A 344 -11.00 -0.49 -5.47
CA GLY A 344 -12.11 -0.36 -6.44
C GLY A 344 -12.97 -1.63 -6.57
N MET A 345 -13.34 -2.26 -5.44
CA MET A 345 -14.21 -3.43 -5.39
C MET A 345 -15.22 -3.28 -4.26
N THR A 346 -16.49 -3.35 -4.60
CA THR A 346 -17.61 -3.44 -3.62
C THR A 346 -17.56 -4.78 -2.89
N GLU A 347 -17.66 -4.76 -1.57
CA GLU A 347 -17.83 -5.97 -0.75
C GLU A 347 -19.16 -6.66 -1.09
N GLU A 348 -19.12 -7.80 -1.77
CA GLU A 348 -20.22 -8.77 -1.70
C GLU A 348 -20.07 -9.56 -0.40
N LYS A 349 -20.95 -9.31 0.58
CA LYS A 349 -21.01 -10.12 1.80
C LYS A 349 -21.30 -11.57 1.40
N SER A 350 -20.35 -12.46 1.64
CA SER A 350 -20.59 -13.89 1.55
C SER A 350 -21.50 -14.31 2.71
N ASP A 351 -22.72 -14.71 2.41
CA ASP A 351 -23.54 -15.48 3.35
C ASP A 351 -22.80 -16.80 3.65
N THR A 352 -22.19 -16.84 4.81
CA THR A 352 -21.58 -18.06 5.35
C THR A 352 -22.67 -18.83 6.11
N THR A 353 -23.52 -19.54 5.39
CA THR A 353 -24.25 -20.67 5.96
C THR A 353 -23.48 -21.93 5.61
N ALA A 354 -22.58 -22.31 6.49
CA ALA A 354 -21.97 -23.62 6.50
C ALA A 354 -22.95 -24.63 7.09
N ARG A 355 -23.21 -25.68 6.36
CA ARG A 355 -23.56 -26.99 6.90
C ARG A 355 -22.37 -27.91 6.81
#